data_12c3a44228c5231fa2e067dff4220cdc
#
_entry.id   12c3a44228c5231fa2e067dff4220cdc
#
_cell.length_a   1.000
_cell.length_b   1.000
_cell.length_c   1.000
_cell.angle_alpha   90.00
_cell.angle_beta   90.00
_cell.angle_gamma   90.00
#
_symmetry.space_group_name_H-M   'P 1'
#
loop_
_entity.id
_entity.type
_entity.pdbx_description
1 polymer ?
#
loop_
_entity_poly.entity_id
_entity_poly.type
_entity_poly.pdbx_seq_one_letter_code
_entity_poly.pdbx_strand_id
1 'polypeptide(L)'
;MALTDTAVRNAQPAGKLQKRADGKGLYLLLAPSGGKWWRFNYRFGGKQKTLSLGVYPDISLKMARERRDEARTLLAQGVDPGETRKAQKAARTGQVGNSFEVVAREWFAKMSPGWASSHAAKIISRLENDVFPWLGSRPIGGIKPPDLLKVLRRVEGRGASIPHTGCTRTAARSSAMA
;
A
#
# COMPACT_ATOMS: atom_id res chain seq x y z
N MET A 1 -13.63 -13.81 32.57
CA MET A 1 -14.75 -12.90 32.23
C MET A 1 -14.44 -12.22 30.90
N ALA A 2 -15.43 -12.03 30.03
CA ALA A 2 -15.26 -11.29 28.80
C ALA A 2 -15.08 -9.79 29.11
N LEU A 3 -14.27 -9.08 28.32
CA LEU A 3 -14.08 -7.64 28.47
C LEU A 3 -15.34 -6.88 28.00
N THR A 4 -15.57 -5.72 28.59
CA THR A 4 -16.56 -4.74 28.09
C THR A 4 -15.84 -3.53 27.50
N ASP A 5 -16.51 -2.77 26.61
CA ASP A 5 -15.92 -1.56 26.03
C ASP A 5 -15.55 -0.54 27.10
N THR A 6 -16.35 -0.42 28.15
CA THR A 6 -16.06 0.42 29.31
C THR A 6 -14.78 -0.03 30.03
N ALA A 7 -14.61 -1.34 30.24
CA ALA A 7 -13.39 -1.89 30.86
C ALA A 7 -12.13 -1.65 30.01
N VAL A 8 -12.25 -1.73 28.69
CA VAL A 8 -11.14 -1.43 27.75
C VAL A 8 -10.79 0.06 27.77
N ARG A 9 -11.81 0.92 27.72
CA ARG A 9 -11.63 2.39 27.75
C ARG A 9 -10.94 2.83 29.04
N ASN A 10 -11.43 2.36 30.18
CA ASN A 10 -10.97 2.75 31.51
C ASN A 10 -9.72 1.96 31.99
N ALA A 11 -9.21 1.05 31.16
CA ALA A 11 -8.01 0.31 31.52
C ALA A 11 -6.81 1.26 31.65
N GLN A 12 -6.26 1.37 32.87
CA GLN A 12 -5.10 2.20 33.21
C GLN A 12 -3.82 1.36 33.18
N PRO A 13 -2.70 1.91 32.71
CA PRO A 13 -1.40 1.27 32.84
C PRO A 13 -0.95 1.26 34.31
N ALA A 14 -0.36 0.16 34.77
CA ALA A 14 0.09 0.03 36.16
C ALA A 14 1.63 -0.21 36.23
N GLY A 15 2.39 0.61 35.57
CA GLY A 15 3.87 0.58 35.62
C GLY A 15 4.54 -0.67 35.02
N LYS A 16 3.77 -1.74 34.77
CA LYS A 16 4.25 -2.98 34.13
C LYS A 16 3.29 -3.46 33.05
N LEU A 17 3.79 -4.32 32.16
CA LEU A 17 3.00 -4.91 31.09
C LEU A 17 1.87 -5.78 31.68
N GLN A 18 0.61 -5.47 31.35
CA GLN A 18 -0.56 -6.20 31.83
C GLN A 18 -1.28 -6.87 30.68
N LYS A 19 -1.80 -8.09 30.94
CA LYS A 19 -2.68 -8.82 30.02
C LYS A 19 -4.09 -8.88 30.62
N ARG A 20 -5.10 -8.44 29.87
CA ARG A 20 -6.52 -8.58 30.23
C ARG A 20 -7.19 -9.49 29.22
N ALA A 21 -7.55 -10.69 29.64
CA ALA A 21 -8.16 -11.70 28.77
C ALA A 21 -9.62 -11.36 28.44
N ASP A 22 -10.00 -11.56 27.16
CA ASP A 22 -11.38 -11.46 26.69
C ASP A 22 -12.02 -12.86 26.44
N GLY A 23 -11.19 -13.89 26.45
CA GLY A 23 -11.59 -15.27 26.15
C GLY A 23 -11.22 -15.72 24.75
N LYS A 24 -11.30 -17.06 24.54
CA LYS A 24 -10.96 -17.72 23.26
C LYS A 24 -9.58 -17.32 22.70
N GLY A 25 -8.59 -17.04 23.58
CA GLY A 25 -7.23 -16.63 23.19
C GLY A 25 -7.04 -15.15 22.92
N LEU A 26 -8.13 -14.33 22.89
CA LEU A 26 -8.04 -12.88 22.75
C LEU A 26 -7.71 -12.21 24.09
N TYR A 27 -6.82 -11.23 24.05
CA TYR A 27 -6.50 -10.39 25.21
C TYR A 27 -6.06 -9.00 24.79
N LEU A 28 -6.29 -8.04 25.68
CA LEU A 28 -5.76 -6.70 25.60
C LEU A 28 -4.42 -6.66 26.34
N LEU A 29 -3.38 -6.22 25.67
CA LEU A 29 -2.06 -5.97 26.22
C LEU A 29 -1.92 -4.48 26.53
N LEU A 30 -1.71 -4.14 27.80
CA LEU A 30 -1.52 -2.77 28.29
C LEU A 30 -0.03 -2.54 28.53
N ALA A 31 0.56 -1.57 27.84
CA ALA A 31 1.93 -1.16 28.09
C ALA A 31 2.01 -0.15 29.24
N PRO A 32 3.17 -0.06 29.91
CA PRO A 32 3.43 0.99 30.90
C PRO A 32 3.25 2.41 30.35
N SER A 33 3.56 2.60 29.06
CA SER A 33 3.40 3.86 28.30
C SER A 33 1.95 4.20 27.95
N GLY A 34 0.96 3.40 28.35
CA GLY A 34 -0.45 3.61 28.03
C GLY A 34 -0.94 2.98 26.72
N GLY A 35 -0.04 2.42 25.93
CA GLY A 35 -0.43 1.71 24.68
C GLY A 35 -1.32 0.50 24.98
N LYS A 36 -2.38 0.30 24.16
CA LYS A 36 -3.35 -0.77 24.27
C LYS A 36 -3.35 -1.58 22.98
N TRP A 37 -2.91 -2.84 23.04
CA TRP A 37 -2.80 -3.70 21.85
C TRP A 37 -3.65 -4.94 21.96
N TRP A 38 -4.42 -5.24 20.91
CA TRP A 38 -5.14 -6.48 20.79
C TRP A 38 -4.22 -7.61 20.33
N ARG A 39 -4.19 -8.71 21.07
CA ARG A 39 -3.38 -9.89 20.80
C ARG A 39 -4.25 -11.14 20.87
N PHE A 40 -3.94 -12.10 20.02
CA PHE A 40 -4.58 -13.40 19.96
C PHE A 40 -3.54 -14.51 20.10
N ASN A 41 -3.65 -15.31 21.15
CA ASN A 41 -2.83 -16.50 21.35
C ASN A 41 -3.52 -17.72 20.74
N TYR A 42 -2.79 -18.50 19.97
CA TYR A 42 -3.27 -19.71 19.32
C TYR A 42 -2.16 -20.77 19.26
N ARG A 43 -2.54 -22.01 18.97
CA ARG A 43 -1.61 -23.12 18.71
C ARG A 43 -1.71 -23.52 17.25
N PHE A 44 -0.57 -23.75 16.62
CA PHE A 44 -0.47 -24.24 15.26
C PHE A 44 0.77 -25.10 15.10
N GLY A 45 0.64 -26.32 14.54
CA GLY A 45 1.74 -27.26 14.40
C GLY A 45 2.43 -27.59 15.74
N GLY A 46 1.67 -27.75 16.84
CA GLY A 46 2.17 -28.01 18.18
C GLY A 46 2.81 -26.82 18.90
N LYS A 47 3.02 -25.68 18.22
CA LYS A 47 3.68 -24.47 18.77
C LYS A 47 2.66 -23.43 19.17
N GLN A 48 2.92 -22.73 20.29
CA GLN A 48 2.14 -21.56 20.68
C GLN A 48 2.62 -20.34 19.92
N LYS A 49 1.69 -19.61 19.31
CA LYS A 49 1.93 -18.39 18.55
C LYS A 49 1.04 -17.27 19.02
N THR A 50 1.44 -16.02 18.73
CA THR A 50 0.68 -14.81 19.05
C THR A 50 0.50 -13.96 17.80
N LEU A 51 -0.76 -13.62 17.49
CA LEU A 51 -1.11 -12.74 16.38
C LEU A 51 -1.48 -11.35 16.93
N SER A 52 -0.93 -10.28 16.30
CA SER A 52 -1.35 -8.91 16.58
C SER A 52 -2.61 -8.59 15.80
N LEU A 53 -3.68 -8.20 16.48
CA LEU A 53 -4.96 -7.86 15.84
C LEU A 53 -5.16 -6.37 15.62
N GLY A 54 -4.36 -5.52 16.27
CA GLY A 54 -4.39 -4.07 16.10
C GLY A 54 -4.23 -3.31 17.43
N VAL A 55 -4.41 -2.01 17.36
CA VAL A 55 -4.24 -1.07 18.48
C VAL A 55 -5.59 -0.44 18.81
N TYR A 56 -5.89 -0.32 20.08
CA TYR A 56 -7.03 0.49 20.56
C TYR A 56 -6.59 1.96 20.66
N PRO A 57 -7.37 2.96 20.26
CA PRO A 57 -8.79 2.88 19.89
C PRO A 57 -9.08 2.56 18.40
N ASP A 58 -8.10 2.56 17.51
CA ASP A 58 -8.31 2.32 16.06
C ASP A 58 -9.09 1.02 15.80
N ILE A 59 -8.82 -0.01 16.61
CA ILE A 59 -9.54 -1.28 16.59
C ILE A 59 -10.35 -1.39 17.89
N SER A 60 -11.68 -1.34 17.76
CA SER A 60 -12.62 -1.54 18.86
C SER A 60 -12.61 -2.99 19.36
N LEU A 61 -13.19 -3.25 20.52
CA LEU A 61 -13.36 -4.61 21.07
C LEU A 61 -14.17 -5.50 20.11
N LYS A 62 -15.21 -4.96 19.48
CA LYS A 62 -16.01 -5.68 18.48
C LYS A 62 -15.15 -6.13 17.30
N MET A 63 -14.40 -5.21 16.69
CA MET A 63 -13.50 -5.52 15.58
C MET A 63 -12.38 -6.50 15.97
N ALA A 64 -11.87 -6.42 17.20
CA ALA A 64 -10.87 -7.35 17.70
C ALA A 64 -11.43 -8.78 17.82
N ARG A 65 -12.68 -8.91 18.24
CA ARG A 65 -13.40 -10.21 18.28
C ARG A 65 -13.64 -10.76 16.88
N GLU A 66 -14.07 -9.95 15.95
CA GLU A 66 -14.26 -10.33 14.54
C GLU A 66 -12.95 -10.86 13.94
N ARG A 67 -11.85 -10.12 14.08
CA ARG A 67 -10.51 -10.54 13.61
C ARG A 67 -9.99 -11.82 14.29
N ARG A 68 -10.32 -12.03 15.57
CA ARG A 68 -10.04 -13.28 16.27
C ARG A 68 -10.82 -14.44 15.65
N ASP A 69 -12.10 -14.23 15.35
CA ASP A 69 -12.96 -15.28 14.82
C ASP A 69 -12.56 -15.63 13.37
N GLU A 70 -12.18 -14.64 12.55
CA GLU A 70 -11.54 -14.87 11.25
C GLU A 70 -10.27 -15.71 11.37
N ALA A 71 -9.37 -15.36 12.29
CA ALA A 71 -8.14 -16.11 12.53
C ALA A 71 -8.44 -17.56 12.98
N ARG A 72 -9.49 -17.77 13.79
CA ARG A 72 -9.93 -19.11 14.20
C ARG A 72 -10.51 -19.92 13.05
N THR A 73 -11.21 -19.29 12.14
CA THR A 73 -11.70 -19.94 10.91
C THR A 73 -10.53 -20.46 10.07
N LEU A 74 -9.48 -19.63 9.87
CA LEU A 74 -8.27 -20.09 9.18
C LEU A 74 -7.60 -21.27 9.88
N LEU A 75 -7.50 -21.23 11.21
CA LEU A 75 -6.95 -22.35 11.98
C LEU A 75 -7.76 -23.62 11.82
N ALA A 76 -9.10 -23.53 11.78
CA ALA A 76 -9.97 -24.69 11.54
C ALA A 76 -9.77 -25.29 10.13
N GLN A 77 -9.38 -24.46 9.16
CA GLN A 77 -9.02 -24.86 7.80
C GLN A 77 -7.57 -25.38 7.69
N GLY A 78 -6.83 -25.47 8.79
CA GLY A 78 -5.43 -25.92 8.79
C GLY A 78 -4.44 -24.85 8.26
N VAL A 79 -4.86 -23.56 8.19
CA VAL A 79 -4.03 -22.45 7.71
C VAL A 79 -3.53 -21.62 8.89
N ASP A 80 -2.23 -21.27 8.88
CA ASP A 80 -1.65 -20.40 9.90
C ASP A 80 -1.99 -18.93 9.63
N PRO A 81 -2.80 -18.28 10.48
CA PRO A 81 -3.19 -16.87 10.27
C PRO A 81 -1.99 -15.91 10.37
N GLY A 82 -0.92 -16.30 11.08
CA GLY A 82 0.30 -15.50 11.16
C GLY A 82 1.06 -15.47 9.84
N GLU A 83 1.21 -16.60 9.17
CA GLU A 83 1.86 -16.69 7.86
C GLU A 83 1.02 -16.06 6.77
N THR A 84 -0.31 -16.25 6.78
CA THR A 84 -1.22 -15.56 5.85
C THR A 84 -1.07 -14.04 5.94
N ARG A 85 -1.00 -13.50 7.16
CA ARG A 85 -0.82 -12.06 7.36
C ARG A 85 0.55 -11.54 6.91
N LYS A 86 1.61 -12.33 7.11
CA LYS A 86 2.95 -12.00 6.59
C LYS A 86 2.96 -11.96 5.08
N ALA A 87 2.37 -12.96 4.42
CA ALA A 87 2.26 -13.03 2.98
C ALA A 87 1.46 -11.83 2.41
N GLN A 88 0.33 -11.48 3.02
CA GLN A 88 -0.45 -10.31 2.64
C GLN A 88 0.33 -8.99 2.82
N LYS A 89 1.09 -8.85 3.91
CA LYS A 89 1.93 -7.68 4.15
C LYS A 89 3.06 -7.60 3.11
N ALA A 90 3.73 -8.72 2.83
CA ALA A 90 4.77 -8.78 1.80
C ALA A 90 4.23 -8.45 0.41
N ALA A 91 3.05 -8.96 0.05
CA ALA A 91 2.37 -8.62 -1.20
C ALA A 91 2.05 -7.12 -1.29
N ARG A 92 1.53 -6.51 -0.21
CA ARG A 92 1.27 -5.07 -0.16
C ARG A 92 2.56 -4.24 -0.27
N THR A 93 3.63 -4.66 0.42
CA THR A 93 4.93 -3.96 0.36
C THR A 93 5.54 -4.08 -1.04
N GLY A 94 5.47 -5.25 -1.66
CA GLY A 94 5.88 -5.46 -3.05
C GLY A 94 5.06 -4.64 -4.04
N GLN A 95 3.76 -4.46 -3.81
CA GLN A 95 2.91 -3.60 -4.63
C GLN A 95 3.28 -2.13 -4.50
N VAL A 96 3.64 -1.65 -3.31
CA VAL A 96 4.08 -0.27 -3.08
C VAL A 96 5.44 -0.03 -3.73
N GLY A 97 6.40 -0.97 -3.58
CA GLY A 97 7.73 -0.89 -4.22
C GLY A 97 7.68 -0.92 -5.74
N ASN A 98 6.64 -1.52 -6.33
CA ASN A 98 6.40 -1.59 -7.77
C ASN A 98 5.31 -0.62 -8.25
N SER A 99 4.97 0.40 -7.47
CA SER A 99 4.01 1.42 -7.91
C SER A 99 4.58 2.23 -9.08
N PHE A 100 3.71 2.71 -9.94
CA PHE A 100 4.11 3.51 -11.10
C PHE A 100 4.96 4.73 -10.70
N GLU A 101 4.59 5.41 -9.61
CA GLU A 101 5.33 6.58 -9.12
C GLU A 101 6.75 6.22 -8.70
N VAL A 102 6.94 5.15 -7.95
CA VAL A 102 8.27 4.71 -7.49
C VAL A 102 9.15 4.40 -8.70
N VAL A 103 8.65 3.61 -9.64
CA VAL A 103 9.39 3.24 -10.86
C VAL A 103 9.67 4.45 -11.75
N ALA A 104 8.71 5.37 -11.89
CA ALA A 104 8.88 6.58 -12.68
C ALA A 104 9.89 7.57 -12.06
N ARG A 105 9.91 7.71 -10.72
CA ARG A 105 10.92 8.53 -10.01
C ARG A 105 12.31 7.92 -10.11
N GLU A 106 12.43 6.61 -10.00
CA GLU A 106 13.69 5.90 -10.17
C GLU A 106 14.21 6.05 -11.60
N TRP A 107 13.36 5.87 -12.62
CA TRP A 107 13.67 6.13 -14.01
C TRP A 107 14.12 7.58 -14.22
N PHE A 108 13.38 8.55 -13.67
CA PHE A 108 13.71 9.96 -13.77
C PHE A 108 15.08 10.27 -13.16
N ALA A 109 15.37 9.76 -11.97
CA ALA A 109 16.67 9.96 -11.31
C ALA A 109 17.83 9.41 -12.13
N LYS A 110 17.61 8.29 -12.84
CA LYS A 110 18.62 7.66 -13.70
C LYS A 110 18.83 8.42 -15.02
N MET A 111 17.77 8.99 -15.59
CA MET A 111 17.83 9.61 -16.93
C MET A 111 18.09 11.12 -16.89
N SER A 112 17.63 11.82 -15.83
CA SER A 112 17.71 13.26 -15.69
C SER A 112 19.12 13.87 -15.71
N PRO A 113 20.21 13.20 -15.27
CA PRO A 113 21.55 13.76 -15.33
C PRO A 113 22.04 14.08 -16.75
N GLY A 114 21.45 13.43 -17.78
CA GLY A 114 21.78 13.68 -19.18
C GLY A 114 20.91 14.78 -19.85
N TRP A 115 19.98 15.42 -19.11
CA TRP A 115 19.04 16.38 -19.67
C TRP A 115 19.35 17.80 -19.23
N ALA A 116 18.94 18.79 -20.07
CA ALA A 116 18.94 20.19 -19.62
C ALA A 116 17.98 20.36 -18.43
N SER A 117 18.37 21.16 -17.45
CA SER A 117 17.60 21.36 -16.20
C SER A 117 16.15 21.78 -16.43
N SER A 118 15.92 22.64 -17.41
CA SER A 118 14.58 23.09 -17.80
C SER A 118 13.72 21.97 -18.40
N HIS A 119 14.34 21.02 -19.11
CA HIS A 119 13.64 19.87 -19.68
C HIS A 119 13.27 18.86 -18.58
N ALA A 120 14.24 18.55 -17.70
CA ALA A 120 14.01 17.68 -16.56
C ALA A 120 12.87 18.20 -15.64
N ALA A 121 12.90 19.51 -15.32
CA ALA A 121 11.87 20.15 -14.53
C ALA A 121 10.47 20.03 -15.16
N LYS A 122 10.36 20.18 -16.48
CA LYS A 122 9.08 20.01 -17.20
C LYS A 122 8.57 18.57 -17.15
N ILE A 123 9.44 17.58 -17.28
CA ILE A 123 9.05 16.16 -17.23
C ILE A 123 8.54 15.79 -15.85
N ILE A 124 9.29 16.10 -14.78
CA ILE A 124 8.86 15.74 -13.43
C ILE A 124 7.58 16.45 -13.05
N SER A 125 7.44 17.73 -13.37
CA SER A 125 6.21 18.50 -13.12
C SER A 125 5.00 17.89 -13.82
N ARG A 126 5.12 17.43 -15.07
CA ARG A 126 4.04 16.74 -15.79
C ARG A 126 3.69 15.40 -15.15
N LEU A 127 4.68 14.63 -14.73
CA LEU A 127 4.43 13.38 -14.02
C LEU A 127 3.67 13.62 -12.72
N GLU A 128 4.09 14.61 -11.93
CA GLU A 128 3.50 14.93 -10.62
C GLU A 128 2.08 15.48 -10.74
N ASN A 129 1.83 16.35 -11.71
CA ASN A 129 0.54 17.02 -11.83
C ASN A 129 -0.47 16.24 -12.68
N ASP A 130 0.01 15.50 -13.68
CA ASP A 130 -0.87 14.91 -14.69
C ASP A 130 -1.02 13.39 -14.59
N VAL A 131 0.00 12.69 -14.08
CA VAL A 131 0.03 11.21 -14.09
C VAL A 131 -0.07 10.61 -12.70
N PHE A 132 0.74 11.06 -11.75
CA PHE A 132 0.80 10.47 -10.40
C PHE A 132 -0.52 10.51 -9.63
N PRO A 133 -1.36 11.55 -9.73
CA PRO A 133 -2.65 11.57 -9.06
C PRO A 133 -3.58 10.41 -9.45
N TRP A 134 -3.38 9.83 -10.64
CA TRP A 134 -4.26 8.81 -11.22
C TRP A 134 -3.63 7.41 -11.28
N LEU A 135 -2.35 7.33 -11.55
CA LEU A 135 -1.64 6.06 -11.74
C LEU A 135 -0.53 5.83 -10.71
N GLY A 136 -0.10 6.87 -9.98
CA GLY A 136 1.08 6.82 -9.11
C GLY A 136 1.05 5.68 -8.11
N SER A 137 -0.04 5.49 -7.40
CA SER A 137 -0.21 4.45 -6.39
C SER A 137 -0.46 3.04 -6.94
N ARG A 138 -0.72 2.90 -8.26
CA ARG A 138 -1.04 1.61 -8.88
C ARG A 138 0.22 0.82 -9.18
N PRO A 139 0.23 -0.51 -8.95
CA PRO A 139 1.32 -1.38 -9.37
C PRO A 139 1.52 -1.30 -10.88
N ILE A 140 2.78 -1.15 -11.34
CA ILE A 140 3.08 -0.97 -12.79
C ILE A 140 2.57 -2.14 -13.64
N GLY A 141 2.69 -3.37 -13.13
CA GLY A 141 2.18 -4.56 -13.81
C GLY A 141 0.65 -4.66 -13.89
N GLY A 142 -0.09 -3.83 -13.13
CA GLY A 142 -1.55 -3.76 -13.13
C GLY A 142 -2.12 -2.65 -14.02
N ILE A 143 -1.27 -1.82 -14.64
CA ILE A 143 -1.70 -0.72 -15.51
C ILE A 143 -1.94 -1.26 -16.92
N LYS A 144 -3.19 -1.12 -17.39
CA LYS A 144 -3.58 -1.58 -18.72
C LYS A 144 -3.63 -0.41 -19.70
N PRO A 145 -3.51 -0.65 -21.03
CA PRO A 145 -3.56 0.41 -22.04
C PRO A 145 -4.77 1.35 -21.93
N PRO A 146 -6.00 0.88 -21.62
CA PRO A 146 -7.15 1.78 -21.41
C PRO A 146 -6.99 2.74 -20.23
N ASP A 147 -6.22 2.38 -19.21
CA ASP A 147 -5.98 3.25 -18.05
C ASP A 147 -5.06 4.42 -18.44
N LEU A 148 -4.02 4.14 -19.24
CA LEU A 148 -3.14 5.17 -19.80
C LEU A 148 -3.91 6.11 -20.73
N LEU A 149 -4.74 5.58 -21.62
CA LEU A 149 -5.56 6.39 -22.53
C LEU A 149 -6.48 7.36 -21.80
N LYS A 150 -7.06 6.94 -20.67
CA LYS A 150 -7.89 7.83 -19.83
C LYS A 150 -7.10 9.03 -19.30
N VAL A 151 -5.86 8.80 -18.87
CA VAL A 151 -4.99 9.87 -18.37
C VAL A 151 -4.57 10.78 -19.51
N LEU A 152 -4.14 10.24 -20.66
CA LEU A 152 -3.73 11.00 -21.83
C LEU A 152 -4.86 11.91 -22.34
N ARG A 153 -6.08 11.38 -22.51
CA ARG A 153 -7.26 12.17 -22.91
C ARG A 153 -7.56 13.31 -21.94
N ARG A 154 -7.31 13.10 -20.64
CA ARG A 154 -7.51 14.16 -19.64
C ARG A 154 -6.45 15.24 -19.74
N VAL A 155 -5.20 14.89 -20.06
CA VAL A 155 -4.12 15.85 -20.32
C VAL A 155 -4.42 16.67 -21.58
N GLU A 156 -4.84 16.01 -22.65
CA GLU A 156 -5.24 16.67 -23.91
C GLU A 156 -6.42 17.62 -23.71
N GLY A 157 -7.45 17.20 -22.95
CA GLY A 157 -8.64 18.02 -22.66
C GLY A 157 -8.35 19.30 -21.86
N ARG A 158 -7.17 19.38 -21.20
CA ARG A 158 -6.69 20.62 -20.53
C ARG A 158 -5.88 21.53 -21.44
N GLY A 159 -5.77 21.23 -22.74
CA GLY A 159 -5.03 22.05 -23.70
C GLY A 159 -3.51 21.89 -23.65
N ALA A 160 -3.01 20.90 -22.96
CA ALA A 160 -1.59 20.52 -23.02
C ALA A 160 -1.35 19.72 -24.30
N SER A 161 -1.06 20.42 -25.41
CA SER A 161 -0.69 19.78 -26.68
C SER A 161 0.52 18.88 -26.46
N ILE A 162 0.36 17.60 -26.72
CA ILE A 162 1.49 16.66 -26.85
C ILE A 162 2.18 17.06 -28.15
N PRO A 163 3.46 17.47 -28.15
CA PRO A 163 4.16 17.72 -29.39
C PRO A 163 4.22 16.40 -30.17
N HIS A 164 3.45 16.30 -31.22
CA HIS A 164 3.64 15.25 -32.21
C HIS A 164 5.04 15.43 -32.79
N THR A 165 5.95 14.55 -32.42
CA THR A 165 7.23 14.44 -33.13
C THR A 165 6.88 13.89 -34.51
N GLY A 166 6.54 14.81 -35.39
CA GLY A 166 6.33 14.52 -36.78
C GLY A 166 7.64 14.00 -37.35
N CYS A 167 7.67 12.74 -37.67
CA CYS A 167 8.67 12.16 -38.55
C CYS A 167 8.44 12.77 -39.95
N THR A 168 8.95 13.95 -40.19
CA THR A 168 9.02 14.51 -41.55
C THR A 168 10.06 13.70 -42.32
N ARG A 169 9.56 12.72 -43.06
CA ARG A 169 10.30 12.14 -44.18
C ARG A 169 10.57 13.28 -45.18
N THR A 170 11.82 13.73 -45.18
CA THR A 170 12.34 14.60 -46.23
C THR A 170 12.41 13.77 -47.51
N ALA A 171 11.41 13.92 -48.36
CA ALA A 171 11.48 13.41 -49.72
C ALA A 171 12.50 14.25 -50.48
N ALA A 172 13.66 13.68 -50.72
CA ALA A 172 14.65 14.21 -51.62
C ALA A 172 14.05 14.19 -53.05
N ARG A 173 13.71 15.36 -53.56
CA ARG A 173 13.44 15.56 -54.98
C ARG A 173 14.79 15.50 -55.69
N SER A 174 15.07 14.38 -56.36
CA SER A 174 16.08 14.33 -57.38
C SER A 174 15.53 15.07 -58.61
N SER A 175 16.12 16.21 -58.90
CA SER A 175 15.90 16.94 -60.16
C SER A 175 16.95 16.43 -61.12
N ALA A 176 16.56 15.61 -62.10
CA ALA A 176 17.39 15.31 -63.23
C ALA A 176 17.11 16.38 -64.31
N MET A 177 18.14 17.16 -64.65
CA MET A 177 18.24 17.93 -65.89
C MET A 177 19.01 17.11 -66.92
N ALA A 178 18.48 17.01 -68.04
CA ALA A 178 19.02 17.27 -69.36
C ALA A 178 18.14 16.63 -70.40
#